data_87b6c99bbfcbdd586214e956974e60a3
#
_entry.id   87b6c99bbfcbdd586214e956974e60a3
#
_cell.length_a   1.000
_cell.length_b   1.000
_cell.length_c   1.000
_cell.angle_alpha   90.00
_cell.angle_beta   90.00
_cell.angle_gamma   90.00
#
_symmetry.space_group_name_H-M   'P 1'
#
loop_
_entity.id
_entity.type
_entity.pdbx_description
1 polymer ?
#
loop_
_entity_poly.entity_id
_entity_poly.type
_entity_poly.pdbx_seq_one_letter_code
_entity_poly.pdbx_strand_id
1 'polypeptide(L)'
;MTKRLRILPAALLAVGALTATSACATYAYGGQRPYDRGGYYNNDIQRIAYDNGFREGVRAGEHDSRDHRRYEPSRHDDWRDGDDGYHRNYGDKNWYRRNFRSGFEAGYSQGFRRYDDGRYRR
;
A
#
# COMPACT_ATOMS: atom_id res chain seq x y z
N MET A 1 27.50 76.87 28.34
CA MET A 1 26.61 76.22 27.33
C MET A 1 27.03 74.73 27.29
N THR A 2 26.33 73.87 28.02
CA THR A 2 26.66 72.50 28.20
C THR A 2 25.72 71.62 27.33
N LYS A 3 26.27 71.05 26.24
CA LYS A 3 25.54 70.10 25.42
C LYS A 3 25.59 68.71 26.09
N ARG A 4 24.48 68.29 26.58
CA ARG A 4 24.30 66.95 27.13
C ARG A 4 24.20 65.93 25.99
N LEU A 5 25.24 65.12 25.86
CA LEU A 5 25.26 63.95 24.95
C LEU A 5 24.38 62.85 25.56
N ARG A 6 23.27 62.55 24.92
CA ARG A 6 22.38 61.47 25.29
C ARG A 6 22.86 60.21 24.57
N ILE A 7 23.39 59.29 25.34
CA ILE A 7 23.74 57.97 24.86
C ILE A 7 22.47 57.15 24.87
N LEU A 8 22.05 56.71 23.70
CA LEU A 8 20.94 55.77 23.51
C LEU A 8 21.49 54.33 23.66
N PRO A 9 20.88 53.45 24.44
CA PRO A 9 21.29 52.09 24.49
C PRO A 9 20.81 51.33 23.22
N ALA A 10 21.76 50.63 22.59
CA ALA A 10 21.50 49.75 21.48
C ALA A 10 20.65 48.58 21.94
N ALA A 11 19.42 48.49 21.37
CA ALA A 11 18.57 47.33 21.54
C ALA A 11 19.12 46.17 20.69
N LEU A 12 19.65 45.15 21.33
CA LEU A 12 20.00 43.90 20.71
C LEU A 12 18.69 43.15 20.33
N LEU A 13 18.35 43.16 19.06
CA LEU A 13 17.33 42.32 18.48
C LEU A 13 17.92 40.89 18.32
N ALA A 14 17.60 40.01 19.25
CA ALA A 14 17.83 38.57 19.12
C ALA A 14 16.83 38.03 18.07
N VAL A 15 17.30 37.79 16.86
CA VAL A 15 16.56 37.06 15.83
C VAL A 15 16.58 35.58 16.23
N GLY A 16 15.51 35.13 16.88
CA GLY A 16 15.27 33.73 17.13
C GLY A 16 14.97 33.01 15.81
N ALA A 17 15.94 32.25 15.32
CA ALA A 17 15.70 31.30 14.22
C ALA A 17 14.80 30.17 14.73
N LEU A 18 13.50 30.21 14.34
CA LEU A 18 12.60 29.09 14.47
C LEU A 18 13.04 28.02 13.44
N THR A 19 13.87 27.10 13.87
CA THR A 19 14.09 25.87 13.15
C THR A 19 12.85 25.00 13.31
N ALA A 20 11.97 25.03 12.32
CA ALA A 20 10.91 24.04 12.19
C ALA A 20 11.58 22.68 11.89
N THR A 21 11.85 21.92 12.94
CA THR A 21 12.20 20.51 12.80
C THR A 21 10.93 19.80 12.34
N SER A 22 10.84 19.54 11.03
CA SER A 22 9.89 18.58 10.49
C SER A 22 10.22 17.23 11.11
N ALA A 23 9.55 16.92 12.22
CA ALA A 23 9.49 15.57 12.74
C ALA A 23 8.72 14.75 11.71
N CYS A 24 9.43 14.19 10.71
CA CYS A 24 8.95 13.01 10.02
C CYS A 24 8.78 11.95 11.11
N ALA A 25 7.55 11.78 11.57
CA ALA A 25 7.17 10.64 12.36
C ALA A 25 7.35 9.41 11.45
N THR A 26 8.58 8.90 11.38
CA THR A 26 8.80 7.53 10.99
C THR A 26 8.09 6.70 12.04
N TYR A 27 6.91 6.20 11.68
CA TYR A 27 6.30 5.11 12.41
C TYR A 27 7.28 3.93 12.29
N ALA A 28 8.29 3.93 13.17
CA ALA A 28 9.08 2.77 13.41
C ALA A 28 8.14 1.72 14.00
N TYR A 29 7.61 0.88 13.13
CA TYR A 29 7.07 -0.42 13.52
C TYR A 29 8.27 -1.28 13.96
N GLY A 30 8.89 -0.83 15.02
CA GLY A 30 10.02 -1.47 15.67
C GLY A 30 9.57 -2.54 16.64
N GLY A 31 8.88 -3.55 16.13
CA GLY A 31 8.90 -4.85 16.76
C GLY A 31 10.11 -5.58 16.22
N GLN A 32 11.23 -5.52 16.94
CA GLN A 32 12.33 -6.46 16.74
C GLN A 32 11.80 -7.84 17.05
N ARG A 33 11.28 -8.54 16.02
CA ARG A 33 11.00 -9.96 16.13
C ARG A 33 12.36 -10.67 16.08
N PRO A 34 12.56 -11.67 16.96
CA PRO A 34 13.78 -12.49 16.90
C PRO A 34 13.95 -12.98 15.46
N TYR A 35 15.20 -13.04 15.02
CA TYR A 35 15.61 -13.47 13.69
C TYR A 35 15.04 -14.87 13.41
N ASP A 36 13.80 -14.90 12.97
CA ASP A 36 13.12 -16.13 12.62
C ASP A 36 13.46 -16.42 11.16
N ARG A 37 14.14 -17.54 10.91
CA ARG A 37 14.40 -18.05 9.56
C ARG A 37 13.13 -18.16 8.71
N GLY A 38 11.95 -18.03 9.35
CA GLY A 38 10.65 -17.93 8.70
C GLY A 38 10.35 -16.59 8.02
N GLY A 39 11.05 -15.49 8.34
CA GLY A 39 10.70 -14.16 7.82
C GLY A 39 10.84 -14.03 6.31
N TYR A 40 11.90 -14.56 5.73
CA TYR A 40 12.10 -14.56 4.26
C TYR A 40 11.11 -15.49 3.57
N TYR A 41 10.88 -16.66 4.13
CA TYR A 41 9.93 -17.64 3.61
C TYR A 41 8.50 -17.08 3.61
N ASN A 42 8.07 -16.43 4.69
CA ASN A 42 6.75 -15.82 4.78
C ASN A 42 6.57 -14.70 3.75
N ASN A 43 7.59 -13.86 3.50
CA ASN A 43 7.51 -12.81 2.49
C ASN A 43 7.40 -13.38 1.07
N ASP A 44 8.12 -14.47 0.78
CA ASP A 44 8.04 -15.13 -0.52
C ASP A 44 6.67 -15.76 -0.75
N ILE A 45 6.12 -16.46 0.24
CA ILE A 45 4.77 -17.04 0.17
C ILE A 45 3.71 -15.96 0.06
N GLN A 46 3.86 -14.85 0.78
CA GLN A 46 2.97 -13.70 0.64
C GLN A 46 2.94 -13.18 -0.80
N ARG A 47 4.11 -13.01 -1.40
CA ARG A 47 4.23 -12.56 -2.78
C ARG A 47 3.60 -13.56 -3.74
N ILE A 48 3.88 -14.87 -3.57
CA ILE A 48 3.30 -15.94 -4.39
C ILE A 48 1.77 -15.90 -4.31
N ALA A 49 1.21 -15.81 -3.11
CA ALA A 49 -0.24 -15.75 -2.92
C ALA A 49 -0.84 -14.51 -3.61
N TYR A 50 -0.23 -13.35 -3.39
CA TYR A 50 -0.66 -12.09 -4.00
C TYR A 50 -0.58 -12.15 -5.54
N ASP A 51 0.53 -12.62 -6.10
CA ASP A 51 0.74 -12.69 -7.55
C ASP A 51 -0.22 -13.67 -8.21
N ASN A 52 -0.53 -14.80 -7.54
CA ASN A 52 -1.55 -15.74 -8.01
C ASN A 52 -2.91 -15.07 -8.05
N GLY A 53 -3.33 -14.46 -6.95
CA GLY A 53 -4.59 -13.73 -6.88
C GLY A 53 -4.67 -12.60 -7.91
N PHE A 54 -3.60 -11.85 -8.07
CA PHE A 54 -3.55 -10.74 -9.03
C PHE A 54 -3.81 -11.21 -10.46
N ARG A 55 -3.17 -12.30 -10.90
CA ARG A 55 -3.40 -12.85 -12.25
C ARG A 55 -4.83 -13.32 -12.48
N GLU A 56 -5.40 -14.01 -11.50
CA GLU A 56 -6.80 -14.45 -11.56
C GLU A 56 -7.74 -13.24 -11.58
N GLY A 57 -7.48 -12.26 -10.72
CA GLY A 57 -8.25 -11.03 -10.66
C GLY A 57 -8.25 -10.27 -11.99
N VAL A 58 -7.09 -10.11 -12.65
CA VAL A 58 -7.01 -9.45 -13.96
C VAL A 58 -7.92 -10.14 -14.95
N ARG A 59 -7.85 -11.49 -15.05
CA ARG A 59 -8.69 -12.27 -15.98
C ARG A 59 -10.17 -12.11 -15.70
N ALA A 60 -10.55 -12.19 -14.42
CA ALA A 60 -11.95 -12.03 -14.00
C ALA A 60 -12.46 -10.61 -14.29
N GLY A 61 -11.67 -9.58 -14.00
CA GLY A 61 -12.03 -8.19 -14.26
C GLY A 61 -12.19 -7.87 -15.75
N GLU A 62 -11.26 -8.35 -16.57
CA GLU A 62 -11.37 -8.23 -18.03
C GLU A 62 -12.60 -8.93 -18.61
N HIS A 63 -12.93 -10.12 -18.10
CA HIS A 63 -14.12 -10.87 -18.50
C HIS A 63 -15.40 -10.12 -18.15
N ASP A 64 -15.52 -9.68 -16.89
CA ASP A 64 -16.71 -8.98 -16.42
C ASP A 64 -16.90 -7.63 -17.12
N SER A 65 -15.83 -6.90 -17.39
CA SER A 65 -15.92 -5.64 -18.14
C SER A 65 -16.37 -5.87 -19.61
N ARG A 66 -15.88 -6.92 -20.26
CA ARG A 66 -16.35 -7.29 -21.62
C ARG A 66 -17.83 -7.66 -21.65
N ASP A 67 -18.28 -8.38 -20.63
CA ASP A 67 -19.66 -8.81 -20.50
C ASP A 67 -20.60 -7.72 -19.95
N HIS A 68 -20.09 -6.49 -19.75
CA HIS A 68 -20.85 -5.37 -19.18
C HIS A 68 -21.42 -5.66 -17.79
N ARG A 69 -20.74 -6.49 -17.00
CA ARG A 69 -21.14 -6.82 -15.65
C ARG A 69 -20.79 -5.71 -14.67
N ARG A 70 -21.47 -5.71 -13.53
CA ARG A 70 -21.14 -4.80 -12.44
C ARG A 70 -19.77 -5.15 -11.83
N TYR A 71 -19.02 -4.13 -11.40
CA TYR A 71 -17.79 -4.32 -10.63
C TYR A 71 -18.09 -5.02 -9.30
N GLU A 72 -17.70 -6.28 -9.16
CA GLU A 72 -17.98 -7.08 -7.97
C GLU A 72 -16.99 -8.27 -7.87
N PRO A 73 -15.75 -8.04 -7.40
CA PRO A 73 -14.74 -9.10 -7.32
C PRO A 73 -15.15 -10.27 -6.42
N SER A 74 -15.88 -10.00 -5.33
CA SER A 74 -16.31 -11.02 -4.35
C SER A 74 -17.31 -12.04 -4.90
N ARG A 75 -17.88 -11.80 -6.08
CA ARG A 75 -18.79 -12.75 -6.74
C ARG A 75 -18.07 -13.99 -7.29
N HIS A 76 -16.78 -13.88 -7.57
CA HIS A 76 -15.98 -14.95 -8.15
C HIS A 76 -15.63 -16.02 -7.12
N ASP A 77 -15.73 -17.29 -7.53
CA ASP A 77 -15.37 -18.43 -6.69
C ASP A 77 -13.91 -18.37 -6.30
N ASP A 78 -13.02 -18.00 -7.24
CA ASP A 78 -11.60 -17.84 -6.99
C ASP A 78 -11.31 -16.84 -5.88
N TRP A 79 -12.07 -15.75 -5.78
CA TRP A 79 -11.96 -14.82 -4.67
C TRP A 79 -12.49 -15.42 -3.37
N ARG A 80 -13.62 -16.16 -3.41
CA ARG A 80 -14.22 -16.76 -2.21
C ARG A 80 -13.34 -17.83 -1.63
N ASP A 81 -12.81 -18.70 -2.47
CA ASP A 81 -11.92 -19.78 -2.06
C ASP A 81 -10.53 -19.24 -1.73
N GLY A 82 -9.97 -18.41 -2.57
CA GLY A 82 -8.72 -17.68 -2.35
C GLY A 82 -7.50 -18.57 -2.17
N ASP A 83 -7.53 -19.80 -2.67
CA ASP A 83 -6.52 -20.80 -2.40
C ASP A 83 -5.87 -21.43 -3.65
N ASP A 84 -6.12 -20.83 -4.81
CA ASP A 84 -5.44 -21.28 -6.02
C ASP A 84 -3.92 -21.13 -5.91
N GLY A 85 -3.21 -22.21 -6.25
CA GLY A 85 -1.76 -22.29 -6.06
C GLY A 85 -1.29 -22.49 -4.61
N TYR A 86 -2.19 -22.74 -3.65
CA TYR A 86 -1.80 -23.06 -2.30
C TYR A 86 -1.20 -24.45 -2.20
N HIS A 87 -0.07 -24.57 -1.49
CA HIS A 87 0.54 -25.83 -1.11
C HIS A 87 0.66 -25.94 0.42
N ARG A 88 0.52 -27.16 0.96
CA ARG A 88 0.56 -27.41 2.41
C ARG A 88 1.85 -26.92 3.09
N ASN A 89 2.96 -26.91 2.37
CA ASN A 89 4.24 -26.42 2.85
C ASN A 89 4.33 -24.89 2.94
N TYR A 90 3.33 -24.16 2.45
CA TYR A 90 3.27 -22.70 2.56
C TYR A 90 2.79 -22.20 3.93
N GLY A 91 2.43 -23.11 4.84
CA GLY A 91 1.99 -22.78 6.18
C GLY A 91 0.49 -22.47 6.27
N ASP A 92 0.11 -21.44 7.01
CA ASP A 92 -1.28 -21.15 7.31
C ASP A 92 -2.09 -20.80 6.03
N LYS A 93 -3.08 -21.65 5.73
CA LYS A 93 -3.96 -21.48 4.57
C LYS A 93 -4.78 -20.20 4.62
N ASN A 94 -5.23 -19.79 5.80
CA ASN A 94 -6.02 -18.57 5.92
C ASN A 94 -5.16 -17.31 5.68
N TRP A 95 -3.90 -17.36 6.08
CA TRP A 95 -2.96 -16.29 5.77
C TRP A 95 -2.69 -16.21 4.25
N TYR A 96 -2.50 -17.35 3.58
CA TYR A 96 -2.40 -17.42 2.12
C TYR A 96 -3.63 -16.81 1.44
N ARG A 97 -4.84 -17.23 1.85
CA ARG A 97 -6.11 -16.74 1.31
C ARG A 97 -6.28 -15.22 1.44
N ARG A 98 -5.87 -14.63 2.56
CA ARG A 98 -5.94 -13.17 2.73
C ARG A 98 -5.06 -12.44 1.71
N ASN A 99 -3.85 -12.91 1.49
CA ASN A 99 -2.93 -12.32 0.52
C ASN A 99 -3.38 -12.54 -0.92
N PHE A 100 -3.90 -13.72 -1.23
CA PHE A 100 -4.51 -14.03 -2.52
C PHE A 100 -5.66 -13.07 -2.84
N ARG A 101 -6.61 -12.91 -1.92
CA ARG A 101 -7.76 -12.01 -2.11
C ARG A 101 -7.33 -10.56 -2.32
N SER A 102 -6.34 -10.11 -1.58
CA SER A 102 -5.77 -8.76 -1.78
C SER A 102 -5.19 -8.60 -3.18
N GLY A 103 -4.46 -9.60 -3.67
CA GLY A 103 -3.98 -9.63 -5.05
C GLY A 103 -5.12 -9.66 -6.06
N PHE A 104 -6.11 -10.52 -5.84
CA PHE A 104 -7.27 -10.65 -6.72
C PHE A 104 -8.03 -9.33 -6.88
N GLU A 105 -8.31 -8.62 -5.79
CA GLU A 105 -9.00 -7.32 -5.84
C GLU A 105 -8.21 -6.28 -6.63
N ALA A 106 -6.89 -6.21 -6.42
CA ALA A 106 -6.01 -5.32 -7.15
C ALA A 106 -6.00 -5.65 -8.66
N GLY A 107 -5.85 -6.93 -8.99
CA GLY A 107 -5.87 -7.42 -10.37
C GLY A 107 -7.21 -7.21 -11.05
N TYR A 108 -8.31 -7.52 -10.36
CA TYR A 108 -9.66 -7.32 -10.86
C TYR A 108 -9.93 -5.85 -11.22
N SER A 109 -9.55 -4.95 -10.33
CA SER A 109 -9.64 -3.50 -10.58
C SER A 109 -8.85 -3.09 -11.83
N GLN A 110 -7.66 -3.64 -12.02
CA GLN A 110 -6.84 -3.34 -13.20
C GLN A 110 -7.46 -3.89 -14.49
N GLY A 111 -7.88 -5.16 -14.48
CA GLY A 111 -8.50 -5.82 -15.64
C GLY A 111 -9.81 -5.15 -16.05
N PHE A 112 -10.65 -4.84 -15.08
CA PHE A 112 -11.94 -4.20 -15.31
C PHE A 112 -11.80 -2.83 -15.97
N ARG A 113 -10.88 -1.97 -15.44
CA ARG A 113 -10.64 -0.62 -15.99
C ARG A 113 -10.04 -0.64 -17.40
N ARG A 114 -9.12 -1.56 -17.69
CA ARG A 114 -8.47 -1.65 -19.01
C ARG A 114 -9.47 -1.79 -20.14
N TYR A 115 -10.55 -2.52 -19.93
CA TYR A 115 -11.60 -2.72 -20.92
C TYR A 115 -12.62 -1.57 -20.96
N ASP A 116 -12.88 -0.94 -19.81
CA ASP A 116 -13.80 0.19 -19.73
C ASP A 116 -13.21 1.42 -20.46
N ASP A 117 -11.92 1.72 -20.25
CA ASP A 117 -11.21 2.80 -20.94
C ASP A 117 -11.14 2.61 -22.47
N GLY A 118 -11.17 1.38 -22.95
CA GLY A 118 -11.16 1.06 -24.38
C GLY A 118 -12.45 1.44 -25.11
N ARG A 119 -13.58 1.59 -24.42
CA ARG A 119 -14.88 1.92 -24.98
C ARG A 119 -15.08 3.41 -25.25
N TYR A 120 -14.41 4.27 -24.54
CA TYR A 120 -14.54 5.73 -24.71
C TYR A 120 -13.61 6.34 -25.76
N ARG A 121 -12.78 5.55 -26.43
CA ARG A 121 -11.84 6.01 -27.48
C ARG A 121 -12.32 5.83 -28.91
N ARG A 122 -13.62 5.60 -29.13
CA ARG A 122 -14.19 5.54 -30.51
C ARG A 122 -15.11 6.70 -30.75
#